data_8809c9e53171834d983c8be8049f7cde
#
_entry.id   8809c9e53171834d983c8be8049f7cde
#
_cell.length_a   1.000
_cell.length_b   1.000
_cell.length_c   1.000
_cell.angle_alpha   90.00
_cell.angle_beta   90.00
_cell.angle_gamma   90.00
#
_symmetry.space_group_name_H-M   'P 1'
#
loop_
_entity.id
_entity.type
_entity.pdbx_description
1 polymer ?
#
loop_
_entity_poly.entity_id
_entity_poly.type
_entity_poly.pdbx_seq_one_letter_code
_entity_poly.pdbx_strand_id
1 'polypeptide(L)'
;MDLRYPDLGAACADIVRLREGGYELVGTWSFAQILDHLNMSMQMTIDGAEFTFPALLRPVMKLMFMPTMRKGKPSKLRGKAPKQLQPPLDLDEEACANRFYALAETLMDPSTPFVTHYPMLGRLNREQWLLMQQWHAAHHLSFVVPNA
;
A
#
# COMPACT_ATOMS: atom_id res chain seq x y z
N MET A 1 13.32 -11.96 1.69
CA MET A 1 11.87 -11.74 1.63
C MET A 1 11.52 -11.11 0.29
N ASP A 2 10.53 -11.66 -0.37
CA ASP A 2 10.04 -11.14 -1.65
C ASP A 2 8.76 -10.34 -1.41
N LEU A 3 8.82 -9.02 -1.66
CA LEU A 3 7.71 -8.11 -1.46
C LEU A 3 7.01 -7.82 -2.80
N ARG A 4 6.61 -8.87 -3.49
CA ARG A 4 5.95 -8.73 -4.78
C ARG A 4 4.61 -9.44 -4.81
N TYR A 5 3.61 -8.69 -5.22
CA TYR A 5 2.37 -9.24 -5.72
C TYR A 5 2.32 -8.97 -7.23
N PRO A 6 1.94 -9.97 -8.06
CA PRO A 6 1.83 -9.74 -9.51
C PRO A 6 0.73 -8.74 -9.84
N ASP A 7 -0.29 -8.65 -9.00
CA ASP A 7 -1.38 -7.66 -9.10
C ASP A 7 -2.03 -7.48 -7.73
N LEU A 8 -2.96 -6.55 -7.62
CA LEU A 8 -3.67 -6.29 -6.37
C LEU A 8 -4.66 -7.42 -6.02
N GLY A 9 -5.08 -8.21 -7.01
CA GLY A 9 -5.90 -9.39 -6.76
C GLY A 9 -5.18 -10.43 -5.91
N ALA A 10 -3.87 -10.59 -6.10
CA ALA A 10 -3.06 -11.48 -5.28
C ALA A 10 -3.01 -10.99 -3.82
N ALA A 11 -2.95 -9.67 -3.60
CA ALA A 11 -3.04 -9.11 -2.26
C ALA A 11 -4.40 -9.40 -1.63
N CYS A 12 -5.48 -9.25 -2.39
CA CYS A 12 -6.84 -9.58 -1.90
C CYS A 12 -6.94 -11.04 -1.49
N ALA A 13 -6.42 -11.96 -2.30
CA ALA A 13 -6.42 -13.39 -1.99
C ALA A 13 -5.65 -13.70 -0.70
N ASP A 14 -4.54 -13.01 -0.49
CA ASP A 14 -3.72 -13.16 0.71
C ASP A 14 -4.47 -12.66 1.96
N ILE A 15 -5.17 -11.54 1.86
CA ILE A 15 -6.00 -11.02 2.95
C ILE A 15 -7.10 -12.02 3.33
N VAL A 16 -7.79 -12.58 2.33
CA VAL A 16 -8.82 -13.61 2.57
C VAL A 16 -8.22 -14.80 3.31
N ARG A 17 -7.10 -15.29 2.83
CA ARG A 17 -6.40 -16.43 3.44
C ARG A 17 -6.02 -16.18 4.89
N LEU A 18 -5.48 -14.99 5.18
CA LEU A 18 -5.07 -14.60 6.53
C LEU A 18 -6.27 -14.51 7.46
N ARG A 19 -7.38 -13.92 7.00
CA ARG A 19 -8.57 -13.77 7.82
C ARG A 19 -9.28 -15.10 8.09
N GLU A 20 -9.28 -16.01 7.14
CA GLU A 20 -9.91 -17.32 7.29
C GLU A 20 -9.06 -18.28 8.13
N GLY A 21 -7.75 -18.29 7.91
CA GLY A 21 -6.84 -19.22 8.57
C GLY A 21 -6.29 -18.76 9.91
N GLY A 22 -6.50 -17.50 10.25
CA GLY A 22 -5.90 -16.90 11.44
C GLY A 22 -4.47 -16.42 11.20
N TYR A 23 -4.01 -15.53 12.06
CA TYR A 23 -2.71 -14.87 11.86
C TYR A 23 -2.12 -14.41 13.19
N GLU A 24 -0.83 -14.08 13.16
CA GLU A 24 -0.12 -13.38 14.22
C GLU A 24 0.44 -12.06 13.67
N LEU A 25 0.54 -11.05 14.52
CA LEU A 25 1.06 -9.73 14.16
C LEU A 25 2.49 -9.59 14.67
N VAL A 26 3.37 -9.11 13.80
CA VAL A 26 4.78 -8.88 14.13
C VAL A 26 5.04 -7.43 14.53
N GLY A 27 4.23 -6.48 14.03
CA GLY A 27 4.39 -5.06 14.31
C GLY A 27 3.44 -4.55 15.40
N THR A 28 3.33 -3.22 15.49
CA THR A 28 2.50 -2.54 16.49
C THR A 28 1.07 -2.27 16.02
N TRP A 29 0.82 -2.27 14.71
CA TRP A 29 -0.51 -2.05 14.15
C TRP A 29 -1.32 -3.33 14.16
N SER A 30 -2.64 -3.20 14.39
CA SER A 30 -3.58 -4.29 14.17
C SER A 30 -3.72 -4.56 12.67
N PHE A 31 -4.32 -5.70 12.31
CA PHE A 31 -4.59 -5.99 10.90
C PHE A 31 -5.54 -4.95 10.29
N ALA A 32 -6.56 -4.53 11.06
CA ALA A 32 -7.46 -3.47 10.63
C ALA A 32 -6.72 -2.15 10.35
N GLN A 33 -5.76 -1.78 11.19
CA GLN A 33 -4.95 -0.58 10.98
C GLN A 33 -4.08 -0.69 9.72
N ILE A 34 -3.48 -1.86 9.48
CA ILE A 34 -2.70 -2.12 8.27
C ILE A 34 -3.59 -1.94 7.03
N LEU A 35 -4.77 -2.55 7.05
CA LEU A 35 -5.71 -2.46 5.93
C LEU A 35 -6.18 -1.03 5.70
N ASP A 36 -6.49 -0.29 6.77
CA ASP A 36 -6.93 1.10 6.65
C ASP A 36 -5.83 2.00 6.08
N HIS A 37 -4.60 1.82 6.52
CA HIS A 37 -3.45 2.54 5.98
C HIS A 37 -3.27 2.26 4.48
N LEU A 38 -3.38 1.00 4.07
CA LEU A 38 -3.29 0.61 2.66
C LEU A 38 -4.46 1.18 1.85
N ASN A 39 -5.66 1.20 2.43
CA ASN A 39 -6.84 1.78 1.79
C ASN A 39 -6.67 3.28 1.55
N MET A 40 -6.16 4.01 2.53
CA MET A 40 -5.88 5.43 2.37
C MET A 40 -4.84 5.69 1.28
N SER A 41 -3.81 4.86 1.21
CA SER A 41 -2.79 4.95 0.16
C SER A 41 -3.37 4.69 -1.23
N MET A 42 -4.18 3.64 -1.36
CA MET A 42 -4.83 3.33 -2.65
C MET A 42 -5.80 4.43 -3.08
N GLN A 43 -6.50 5.05 -2.13
CA GLN A 43 -7.41 6.14 -2.43
C GLN A 43 -6.68 7.36 -3.01
N MET A 44 -5.44 7.60 -2.58
CA MET A 44 -4.62 8.69 -3.13
C MET A 44 -4.31 8.51 -4.63
N THR A 45 -4.29 7.30 -5.13
CA THR A 45 -4.09 7.03 -6.56
C THR A 45 -5.21 7.65 -7.40
N ILE A 46 -6.41 7.72 -6.83
CA ILE A 46 -7.62 8.24 -7.49
C ILE A 46 -7.80 9.73 -7.21
N ASP A 47 -7.68 10.14 -5.96
CA ASP A 47 -8.05 11.48 -5.49
C ASP A 47 -6.86 12.42 -5.29
N GLY A 48 -5.64 11.90 -5.33
CA GLY A 48 -4.45 12.67 -4.98
C GLY A 48 -4.18 12.66 -3.49
N ALA A 49 -3.03 13.20 -3.10
CA ALA A 49 -2.58 13.26 -1.71
C ALA A 49 -2.56 14.69 -1.21
N GLU A 50 -2.92 14.89 0.05
CA GLU A 50 -2.98 16.22 0.67
C GLU A 50 -1.70 16.62 1.40
N PHE A 51 -0.77 15.67 1.63
CA PHE A 51 0.49 16.00 2.28
C PHE A 51 1.51 16.57 1.29
N THR A 52 2.48 17.33 1.80
CA THR A 52 3.54 17.94 1.01
C THR A 52 4.88 17.25 1.26
N PHE A 53 5.76 17.33 0.26
CA PHE A 53 7.11 16.78 0.33
C PHE A 53 8.04 17.70 -0.49
N PRO A 54 9.29 17.96 -0.05
CA PRO A 54 10.18 18.86 -0.78
C PRO A 54 10.37 18.46 -2.24
N ALA A 55 10.05 19.39 -3.15
CA ALA A 55 10.07 19.12 -4.59
C ALA A 55 11.44 18.67 -5.10
N LEU A 56 12.52 19.25 -4.54
CA LEU A 56 13.89 18.92 -4.95
C LEU A 56 14.28 17.49 -4.62
N LEU A 57 13.63 16.87 -3.61
CA LEU A 57 13.93 15.50 -3.22
C LEU A 57 13.15 14.45 -3.99
N ARG A 58 12.10 14.85 -4.70
CA ARG A 58 11.22 13.92 -5.44
C ARG A 58 11.97 13.07 -6.48
N PRO A 59 12.82 13.64 -7.34
CA PRO A 59 13.56 12.83 -8.32
C PRO A 59 14.51 11.84 -7.64
N VAL A 60 15.15 12.25 -6.54
CA VAL A 60 16.06 11.38 -5.77
C VAL A 60 15.29 10.23 -5.15
N MET A 61 14.14 10.52 -4.54
CA MET A 61 13.28 9.49 -3.93
C MET A 61 12.78 8.51 -4.98
N LYS A 62 12.32 9.01 -6.13
CA LYS A 62 11.86 8.17 -7.23
C LYS A 62 12.97 7.26 -7.74
N LEU A 63 14.16 7.82 -7.96
CA LEU A 63 15.31 7.07 -8.44
C LEU A 63 15.74 5.96 -7.47
N MET A 64 15.57 6.20 -6.17
CA MET A 64 15.91 5.24 -5.12
C MET A 64 14.83 4.16 -4.94
N PHE A 65 13.55 4.56 -4.91
CA PHE A 65 12.44 3.64 -4.61
C PHE A 65 11.99 2.78 -5.79
N MET A 66 12.01 3.30 -7.01
CA MET A 66 11.52 2.52 -8.17
C MET A 66 12.26 1.19 -8.34
N PRO A 67 13.63 1.17 -8.33
CA PRO A 67 14.33 -0.12 -8.40
C PRO A 67 14.03 -1.05 -7.23
N THR A 68 13.91 -0.50 -6.03
CA THR A 68 13.56 -1.27 -4.82
C THR A 68 12.21 -1.95 -4.98
N MET A 69 11.23 -1.22 -5.46
CA MET A 69 9.87 -1.74 -5.68
C MET A 69 9.86 -2.81 -6.78
N ARG A 70 10.56 -2.58 -7.89
CA ARG A 70 10.63 -3.54 -9.00
C ARG A 70 11.29 -4.85 -8.58
N LYS A 71 12.28 -4.78 -7.69
CA LYS A 71 12.97 -5.95 -7.17
C LYS A 71 12.24 -6.62 -6.01
N GLY A 72 11.16 -6.04 -5.52
CA GLY A 72 10.42 -6.56 -4.37
C GLY A 72 11.23 -6.56 -3.08
N LYS A 73 12.12 -5.58 -2.91
CA LYS A 73 12.95 -5.45 -1.72
C LYS A 73 12.29 -4.57 -0.67
N PRO A 74 12.56 -4.80 0.62
CA PRO A 74 12.09 -3.88 1.66
C PRO A 74 12.78 -2.53 1.55
N SER A 75 12.08 -1.48 2.01
CA SER A 75 12.67 -0.14 2.06
C SER A 75 13.79 -0.08 3.08
N LYS A 76 14.89 0.60 2.71
CA LYS A 76 15.99 0.90 3.63
C LYS A 76 15.69 2.12 4.51
N LEU A 77 14.75 2.96 4.10
CA LEU A 77 14.34 4.12 4.87
C LEU A 77 13.37 3.71 5.96
N ARG A 78 13.57 4.27 7.15
CA ARG A 78 12.68 4.12 8.29
C ARG A 78 12.07 5.47 8.59
N GLY A 79 10.80 5.49 8.95
CA GLY A 79 10.08 6.70 9.29
C GLY A 79 8.63 6.40 9.53
N LYS A 80 7.94 7.38 10.13
CA LYS A 80 6.51 7.29 10.33
C LYS A 80 5.78 7.64 9.05
N ALA A 81 4.63 7.01 8.83
CA ALA A 81 3.72 7.40 7.76
C ALA A 81 3.30 8.88 7.95
N PRO A 82 3.04 9.61 6.85
CA PRO A 82 2.43 10.93 6.97
C PRO A 82 1.20 10.88 7.85
N LYS A 83 0.95 11.96 8.60
CA LYS A 83 -0.17 12.02 9.56
C LYS A 83 -1.50 11.63 8.90
N GLN A 84 -1.70 12.04 7.66
CA GLN A 84 -2.91 11.73 6.90
C GLN A 84 -3.08 10.24 6.59
N LEU A 85 -2.01 9.45 6.68
CA LEU A 85 -2.00 8.01 6.43
C LEU A 85 -1.86 7.17 7.70
N GLN A 86 -1.85 7.81 8.88
CA GLN A 86 -1.80 7.09 10.14
C GLN A 86 -3.21 6.63 10.53
N PRO A 87 -3.44 5.31 10.66
CA PRO A 87 -4.78 4.81 10.93
C PRO A 87 -5.18 5.04 12.38
N PRO A 88 -6.49 5.27 12.65
CA PRO A 88 -7.00 5.30 14.02
C PRO A 88 -6.90 3.93 14.68
N LEU A 89 -7.05 3.91 16.01
CA LEU A 89 -6.93 2.67 16.79
C LEU A 89 -8.19 1.79 16.73
N ASP A 90 -9.36 2.42 16.64
CA ASP A 90 -10.65 1.73 16.70
C ASP A 90 -11.23 1.54 15.30
N LEU A 91 -10.98 0.37 14.72
CA LEU A 91 -11.38 0.04 13.35
C LEU A 91 -11.99 -1.36 13.30
N ASP A 92 -12.99 -1.52 12.42
CA ASP A 92 -13.58 -2.83 12.10
C ASP A 92 -12.77 -3.49 10.97
N GLU A 93 -12.18 -4.65 11.28
CA GLU A 93 -11.33 -5.39 10.33
C GLU A 93 -12.10 -5.80 9.07
N GLU A 94 -13.33 -6.30 9.23
CA GLU A 94 -14.14 -6.73 8.08
C GLU A 94 -14.45 -5.57 7.14
N ALA A 95 -14.84 -4.42 7.68
CA ALA A 95 -15.11 -3.23 6.89
C ALA A 95 -13.84 -2.76 6.16
N CYS A 96 -12.69 -2.78 6.83
CA CYS A 96 -11.42 -2.40 6.21
C CYS A 96 -11.02 -3.37 5.10
N ALA A 97 -11.23 -4.67 5.29
CA ALA A 97 -10.95 -5.68 4.27
C ALA A 97 -11.85 -5.50 3.05
N ASN A 98 -13.14 -5.30 3.27
CA ASN A 98 -14.10 -5.09 2.18
C ASN A 98 -13.78 -3.84 1.37
N ARG A 99 -13.36 -2.77 2.04
CA ARG A 99 -12.92 -1.54 1.37
C ARG A 99 -11.66 -1.80 0.55
N PHE A 100 -10.72 -2.58 1.05
CA PHE A 100 -9.52 -2.95 0.30
C PHE A 100 -9.89 -3.69 -0.99
N TYR A 101 -10.78 -4.66 -0.92
CA TYR A 101 -11.21 -5.41 -2.10
C TYR A 101 -11.85 -4.48 -3.14
N ALA A 102 -12.71 -3.57 -2.72
CA ALA A 102 -13.35 -2.62 -3.61
C ALA A 102 -12.35 -1.66 -4.26
N LEU A 103 -11.40 -1.14 -3.48
CA LEU A 103 -10.34 -0.26 -4.01
C LEU A 103 -9.42 -1.00 -4.97
N ALA A 104 -9.04 -2.23 -4.66
CA ALA A 104 -8.21 -3.04 -5.54
C ALA A 104 -8.89 -3.28 -6.88
N GLU A 105 -10.18 -3.61 -6.87
CA GLU A 105 -10.96 -3.78 -8.09
C GLU A 105 -11.01 -2.50 -8.91
N THR A 106 -11.24 -1.36 -8.26
CA THR A 106 -11.25 -0.05 -8.90
C THR A 106 -9.91 0.27 -9.55
N LEU A 107 -8.81 0.03 -8.84
CA LEU A 107 -7.46 0.31 -9.36
C LEU A 107 -7.04 -0.63 -10.49
N MET A 108 -7.56 -1.84 -10.50
CA MET A 108 -7.30 -2.80 -11.59
C MET A 108 -8.16 -2.55 -12.84
N ASP A 109 -9.22 -1.75 -12.72
CA ASP A 109 -10.06 -1.39 -13.86
C ASP A 109 -9.31 -0.40 -14.76
N PRO A 110 -9.02 -0.76 -16.03
CA PRO A 110 -8.29 0.11 -16.93
C PRO A 110 -8.98 1.46 -17.22
N SER A 111 -10.28 1.55 -16.99
CA SER A 111 -11.04 2.78 -17.22
C SER A 111 -10.95 3.78 -16.06
N THR A 112 -10.44 3.37 -14.90
CA THR A 112 -10.30 4.26 -13.75
C THR A 112 -9.13 5.21 -13.96
N PRO A 113 -9.36 6.55 -13.97
CA PRO A 113 -8.27 7.50 -14.11
C PRO A 113 -7.47 7.61 -12.80
N PHE A 114 -6.14 7.67 -12.94
CA PHE A 114 -5.23 7.89 -11.82
C PHE A 114 -4.72 9.32 -11.88
N VAL A 115 -4.49 9.93 -10.71
CA VAL A 115 -3.77 11.21 -10.67
C VAL A 115 -2.32 11.00 -11.12
N THR A 116 -1.70 12.05 -11.69
CA THR A 116 -0.36 11.92 -12.29
C THR A 116 0.76 12.24 -11.32
N HIS A 117 0.44 12.75 -10.13
CA HIS A 117 1.45 13.26 -9.20
C HIS A 117 1.27 12.66 -7.80
N TYR A 118 2.37 12.13 -7.27
CA TYR A 118 2.49 11.68 -5.88
C TYR A 118 3.53 12.54 -5.17
N PRO A 119 3.23 13.13 -3.99
CA PRO A 119 4.13 14.09 -3.36
C PRO A 119 5.56 13.61 -3.12
N MET A 120 5.75 12.35 -2.73
CA MET A 120 7.08 11.82 -2.43
C MET A 120 7.90 11.44 -3.65
N LEU A 121 7.26 10.99 -4.73
CA LEU A 121 7.94 10.45 -5.90
C LEU A 121 7.77 11.30 -7.16
N GLY A 122 6.94 12.34 -7.09
CA GLY A 122 6.67 13.18 -8.23
C GLY A 122 5.70 12.52 -9.22
N ARG A 123 5.96 12.69 -10.51
CA ARG A 123 5.06 12.18 -11.55
C ARG A 123 5.13 10.66 -11.66
N LEU A 124 3.98 10.02 -11.61
CA LEU A 124 3.85 8.58 -11.78
C LEU A 124 2.84 8.27 -12.89
N ASN A 125 3.21 7.35 -13.79
CA ASN A 125 2.27 6.77 -14.74
C ASN A 125 1.47 5.64 -14.08
N ARG A 126 0.49 5.09 -14.78
CA ARG A 126 -0.38 4.03 -14.26
C ARG A 126 0.41 2.82 -13.77
N GLU A 127 1.36 2.34 -14.58
CA GLU A 127 2.19 1.19 -14.23
C GLU A 127 2.98 1.43 -12.93
N GLN A 128 3.56 2.62 -12.80
CA GLN A 128 4.33 2.99 -11.60
C GLN A 128 3.45 3.09 -10.36
N TRP A 129 2.24 3.64 -10.49
CA TRP A 129 1.27 3.70 -9.40
C TRP A 129 0.89 2.29 -8.93
N LEU A 130 0.56 1.39 -9.86
CA LEU A 130 0.20 0.01 -9.52
C LEU A 130 1.36 -0.73 -8.88
N LEU A 131 2.57 -0.56 -9.41
CA LEU A 131 3.77 -1.16 -8.83
C LEU A 131 3.98 -0.69 -7.39
N MET A 132 3.83 0.60 -7.14
CA MET A 132 3.95 1.17 -5.80
C MET A 132 2.92 0.61 -4.85
N GLN A 133 1.64 0.53 -5.26
CA GLN A 133 0.58 0.01 -4.40
C GLN A 133 0.76 -1.49 -4.14
N GLN A 134 1.16 -2.26 -5.12
CA GLN A 134 1.45 -3.69 -4.96
C GLN A 134 2.60 -3.92 -3.98
N TRP A 135 3.69 -3.17 -4.12
CA TRP A 135 4.85 -3.26 -3.23
C TRP A 135 4.48 -2.81 -1.81
N HIS A 136 3.75 -1.71 -1.69
CA HIS A 136 3.32 -1.15 -0.41
C HIS A 136 2.41 -2.14 0.34
N ALA A 137 1.48 -2.76 -0.37
CA ALA A 137 0.62 -3.81 0.20
C ALA A 137 1.45 -5.00 0.67
N ALA A 138 2.38 -5.49 -0.15
CA ALA A 138 3.25 -6.61 0.21
C ALA A 138 4.10 -6.29 1.43
N HIS A 139 4.63 -5.07 1.51
CA HIS A 139 5.43 -4.63 2.65
C HIS A 139 4.62 -4.69 3.95
N HIS A 140 3.46 -4.05 3.99
CA HIS A 140 2.65 -4.01 5.21
C HIS A 140 2.01 -5.34 5.56
N LEU A 141 1.55 -6.10 4.57
CA LEU A 141 0.98 -7.43 4.82
C LEU A 141 2.03 -8.45 5.27
N SER A 142 3.31 -8.19 5.05
CA SER A 142 4.38 -9.05 5.58
C SER A 142 4.44 -9.06 7.11
N PHE A 143 3.84 -8.07 7.77
CA PHE A 143 3.74 -8.03 9.24
C PHE A 143 2.56 -8.86 9.79
N VAL A 144 1.74 -9.41 8.91
CA VAL A 144 0.63 -10.30 9.27
C VAL A 144 1.03 -11.71 8.84
N VAL A 145 1.38 -12.53 9.82
CA VAL A 145 1.95 -13.86 9.55
C VAL A 145 0.87 -14.92 9.71
N PRO A 146 0.64 -15.77 8.69
CA PRO A 146 -0.38 -16.79 8.80
C PRO A 146 -0.02 -17.81 9.89
N ASN A 147 -1.04 -18.31 10.60
CA ASN A 147 -0.87 -19.39 11.55
C ASN A 147 -0.43 -20.67 10.82
N ALA A 148 0.37 -21.47 11.51
CA ALA A 148 0.84 -22.75 10.99
C ALA A 148 -0.30 -23.77 10.85
#